data_f016de184df29b927bd16ec5a38b74d9
#
_entry.id   f016de184df29b927bd16ec5a38b74d9
#
_cell.length_a   1.000
_cell.length_b   1.000
_cell.length_c   1.000
_cell.angle_alpha   90.00
_cell.angle_beta   90.00
_cell.angle_gamma   90.00
#
_symmetry.space_group_name_H-M   'P 1'
#
loop_
_entity.id
_entity.type
_entity.pdbx_description
1 polymer ?
#
loop_
_entity_poly.entity_id
_entity_poly.type
_entity_poly.pdbx_seq_one_letter_code
_entity_poly.pdbx_strand_id
1 'polypeptide(L)'
;KILTQFAAKPDDIIVEIGPGPGALTTHLNSSCNNFCAVEIDPRAVDELRQLMPDLNIHLMDFMDFSLEDVYKKYNKKIRVIGNIPYYLTSSIVFKMFENHTIISDAQFMVQYEVAKRFTASIGSKDYSILTVLLNYFTETKLSFKVSKNCFFPIPKIDSAIVHLKFKDVSEFNIDSKIFIQVVKACFENRRKTLKNSL
;
A
#
# COMPACT_ATOMS: atom_id res chain seq x y z
N LYS A 1 -4.51 15.88 7.56
CA LYS A 1 -3.37 15.19 8.20
C LYS A 1 -2.81 14.06 7.31
N ILE A 2 -3.65 13.14 6.75
CA ILE A 2 -3.21 12.10 5.79
C ILE A 2 -2.55 12.76 4.58
N LEU A 3 -3.25 13.65 3.89
CA LEU A 3 -2.77 14.37 2.71
C LEU A 3 -1.55 15.25 2.99
N THR A 4 -1.52 15.93 4.15
CA THR A 4 -0.38 16.75 4.56
C THR A 4 0.89 15.91 4.69
N GLN A 5 0.75 14.66 5.13
CA GLN A 5 1.87 13.73 5.31
C GLN A 5 2.29 13.08 3.99
N PHE A 6 1.32 12.75 3.14
CA PHE A 6 1.57 12.25 1.79
C PHE A 6 2.25 13.31 0.91
N ALA A 7 1.89 14.59 1.12
CA ALA A 7 2.50 15.75 0.46
C ALA A 7 2.60 15.57 -1.07
N ALA A 8 1.45 15.34 -1.71
CA ALA A 8 1.37 15.21 -3.17
C ALA A 8 1.92 16.46 -3.88
N LYS A 9 2.64 16.26 -4.97
CA LYS A 9 3.20 17.31 -5.83
C LYS A 9 2.55 17.27 -7.21
N PRO A 10 2.50 18.38 -7.94
CA PRO A 10 1.87 18.45 -9.26
C PRO A 10 2.43 17.45 -10.28
N ASP A 11 3.71 17.12 -10.17
CA ASP A 11 4.42 16.22 -11.09
C ASP A 11 4.48 14.77 -10.60
N ASP A 12 3.88 14.43 -9.46
CA ASP A 12 3.80 13.05 -8.98
C ASP A 12 2.89 12.20 -9.88
N ILE A 13 3.18 10.92 -9.95
CA ILE A 13 2.29 9.90 -10.51
C ILE A 13 1.63 9.19 -9.33
N ILE A 14 0.33 9.41 -9.14
CA ILE A 14 -0.38 8.90 -7.97
C ILE A 14 -1.43 7.87 -8.37
N VAL A 15 -1.42 6.73 -7.72
CA VAL A 15 -2.44 5.68 -7.80
C VAL A 15 -3.14 5.57 -6.44
N GLU A 16 -4.45 5.84 -6.42
CA GLU A 16 -5.28 5.64 -5.23
C GLU A 16 -5.99 4.30 -5.30
N ILE A 17 -5.89 3.51 -4.22
CA ILE A 17 -6.58 2.22 -4.06
C ILE A 17 -7.82 2.41 -3.22
N GLY A 18 -8.99 2.05 -3.77
CA GLY A 18 -10.25 2.09 -3.06
C GLY A 18 -10.65 3.50 -2.63
N PRO A 19 -10.90 4.41 -3.58
CA PRO A 19 -11.29 5.78 -3.28
C PRO A 19 -12.59 5.88 -2.46
N GLY A 20 -13.48 4.87 -2.57
CA GLY A 20 -14.79 4.88 -1.92
C GLY A 20 -15.55 6.16 -2.25
N PRO A 21 -16.06 6.91 -1.24
CA PRO A 21 -16.79 8.15 -1.46
C PRO A 21 -15.90 9.35 -1.87
N GLY A 22 -14.60 9.15 -2.12
CA GLY A 22 -13.71 10.18 -2.67
C GLY A 22 -13.07 11.16 -1.67
N ALA A 23 -13.00 10.79 -0.38
CA ALA A 23 -12.48 11.67 0.66
C ALA A 23 -11.01 12.12 0.45
N LEU A 24 -10.18 11.27 -0.14
CA LEU A 24 -8.81 11.63 -0.54
C LEU A 24 -8.76 12.04 -2.01
N THR A 25 -9.54 11.38 -2.87
CA THR A 25 -9.61 11.55 -4.33
C THR A 25 -9.77 13.00 -4.74
N THR A 26 -10.75 13.71 -4.14
CA THR A 26 -11.05 15.11 -4.47
C THR A 26 -9.82 16.01 -4.30
N HIS A 27 -9.06 15.80 -3.24
CA HIS A 27 -7.86 16.58 -2.97
C HIS A 27 -6.67 16.16 -3.83
N LEU A 28 -6.50 14.85 -4.05
CA LEU A 28 -5.38 14.32 -4.82
C LEU A 28 -5.51 14.67 -6.30
N ASN A 29 -6.72 14.52 -6.86
CA ASN A 29 -7.00 14.85 -8.26
C ASN A 29 -6.75 16.33 -8.57
N SER A 30 -6.98 17.24 -7.60
CA SER A 30 -6.68 18.67 -7.76
C SER A 30 -5.21 19.04 -7.49
N SER A 31 -4.46 18.18 -6.80
CA SER A 31 -3.09 18.47 -6.36
C SER A 31 -2.02 17.90 -7.29
N CYS A 32 -2.36 16.98 -8.19
CA CYS A 32 -1.41 16.36 -9.09
C CYS A 32 -2.00 16.17 -10.49
N ASN A 33 -1.14 16.32 -11.52
CA ASN A 33 -1.57 16.25 -12.92
C ASN A 33 -1.76 14.81 -13.42
N ASN A 34 -1.17 13.82 -12.74
CA ASN A 34 -1.13 12.42 -13.16
C ASN A 34 -1.69 11.53 -12.04
N PHE A 35 -2.97 11.66 -11.82
CA PHE A 35 -3.70 10.90 -10.82
C PHE A 35 -4.57 9.83 -11.48
N CYS A 36 -4.64 8.64 -10.90
CA CYS A 36 -5.68 7.67 -11.21
C CYS A 36 -6.14 6.95 -9.94
N ALA A 37 -7.40 6.52 -9.94
CA ALA A 37 -8.00 5.72 -8.89
C ALA A 37 -8.42 4.35 -9.40
N VAL A 38 -8.38 3.33 -8.53
CA VAL A 38 -8.82 1.97 -8.83
C VAL A 38 -9.85 1.55 -7.79
N GLU A 39 -11.08 1.27 -8.24
CA GLU A 39 -12.22 0.92 -7.37
C GLU A 39 -12.94 -0.30 -7.93
N ILE A 40 -13.36 -1.20 -7.03
CA ILE A 40 -14.08 -2.42 -7.39
C ILE A 40 -15.62 -2.25 -7.29
N ASP A 41 -16.11 -1.30 -6.48
CA ASP A 41 -17.55 -1.03 -6.34
C ASP A 41 -18.04 -0.10 -7.46
N PRO A 42 -18.89 -0.58 -8.38
CA PRO A 42 -19.41 0.24 -9.47
C PRO A 42 -20.23 1.45 -8.97
N ARG A 43 -20.89 1.35 -7.82
CA ARG A 43 -21.68 2.47 -7.26
C ARG A 43 -20.77 3.62 -6.84
N ALA A 44 -19.63 3.32 -6.18
CA ALA A 44 -18.64 4.32 -5.82
C ALA A 44 -18.03 4.98 -7.07
N VAL A 45 -17.76 4.17 -8.11
CA VAL A 45 -17.27 4.73 -9.39
C VAL A 45 -18.27 5.66 -10.04
N ASP A 46 -19.55 5.28 -10.07
CA ASP A 46 -20.61 6.10 -10.66
C ASP A 46 -20.82 7.42 -9.88
N GLU A 47 -20.81 7.38 -8.56
CA GLU A 47 -20.85 8.58 -7.70
C GLU A 47 -19.65 9.50 -7.94
N LEU A 48 -18.45 8.95 -8.02
CA LEU A 48 -17.22 9.72 -8.27
C LEU A 48 -17.21 10.34 -9.67
N ARG A 49 -17.69 9.65 -10.69
CA ARG A 49 -17.82 10.21 -12.06
C ARG A 49 -18.85 11.33 -12.16
N GLN A 50 -19.92 11.26 -11.36
CA GLN A 50 -20.87 12.37 -11.29
C GLN A 50 -20.26 13.61 -10.62
N LEU A 51 -19.45 13.43 -9.57
CA LEU A 51 -18.77 14.52 -8.85
C LEU A 51 -17.59 15.10 -9.64
N MET A 52 -16.87 14.26 -10.34
CA MET A 52 -15.63 14.57 -11.06
C MET A 52 -15.64 13.87 -12.43
N PRO A 53 -16.31 14.45 -13.45
CA PRO A 53 -16.48 13.80 -14.76
C PRO A 53 -15.16 13.45 -15.47
N ASP A 54 -14.10 14.22 -15.23
CA ASP A 54 -12.78 14.02 -15.83
C ASP A 54 -11.85 13.12 -14.99
N LEU A 55 -12.38 12.52 -13.90
CA LEU A 55 -11.59 11.65 -13.04
C LEU A 55 -11.13 10.40 -13.79
N ASN A 56 -9.82 10.18 -13.80
CA ASN A 56 -9.25 8.92 -14.30
C ASN A 56 -9.47 7.82 -13.25
N ILE A 57 -10.57 7.07 -13.40
CA ILE A 57 -10.95 5.99 -12.49
C ILE A 57 -11.19 4.68 -13.23
N HIS A 58 -10.57 3.61 -12.74
CA HIS A 58 -10.68 2.25 -13.27
C HIS A 58 -11.62 1.42 -12.39
N LEU A 59 -12.69 0.90 -12.98
CA LEU A 59 -13.59 -0.07 -12.33
C LEU A 59 -13.01 -1.47 -12.47
N MET A 60 -12.24 -1.91 -11.47
CA MET A 60 -11.62 -3.25 -11.44
C MET A 60 -11.04 -3.58 -10.07
N ASP A 61 -10.68 -4.85 -9.85
CA ASP A 61 -9.89 -5.24 -8.68
C ASP A 61 -8.47 -4.66 -8.82
N PHE A 62 -7.97 -4.05 -7.75
CA PHE A 62 -6.59 -3.55 -7.72
C PHE A 62 -5.56 -4.66 -7.94
N MET A 63 -5.89 -5.90 -7.56
CA MET A 63 -4.99 -7.03 -7.80
C MET A 63 -4.74 -7.29 -9.28
N ASP A 64 -5.69 -6.94 -10.16
CA ASP A 64 -5.59 -7.07 -11.62
C ASP A 64 -5.04 -5.78 -12.29
N PHE A 65 -4.96 -4.67 -11.57
CA PHE A 65 -4.47 -3.41 -12.10
C PHE A 65 -2.96 -3.44 -12.35
N SER A 66 -2.51 -3.04 -13.55
CA SER A 66 -1.10 -3.02 -13.95
C SER A 66 -0.41 -1.72 -13.53
N LEU A 67 0.40 -1.77 -12.47
CA LEU A 67 1.30 -0.66 -12.10
C LEU A 67 2.41 -0.47 -13.14
N GLU A 68 2.82 -1.54 -13.81
CA GLU A 68 3.84 -1.47 -14.86
C GLU A 68 3.40 -0.63 -16.06
N ASP A 69 2.11 -0.71 -16.45
CA ASP A 69 1.58 0.10 -17.55
C ASP A 69 1.53 1.58 -17.19
N VAL A 70 1.21 1.90 -15.94
CA VAL A 70 1.30 3.27 -15.43
C VAL A 70 2.74 3.77 -15.48
N TYR A 71 3.69 2.96 -15.00
CA TYR A 71 5.11 3.31 -15.05
C TYR A 71 5.61 3.51 -16.49
N LYS A 72 5.28 2.62 -17.41
CA LYS A 72 5.65 2.72 -18.84
C LYS A 72 5.10 3.99 -19.47
N LYS A 73 3.86 4.37 -19.13
CA LYS A 73 3.21 5.58 -19.66
C LYS A 73 3.94 6.86 -19.27
N TYR A 74 4.38 6.96 -18.02
CA TYR A 74 4.95 8.20 -17.49
C TYR A 74 6.46 8.17 -17.29
N ASN A 75 7.08 7.01 -17.38
CA ASN A 75 8.51 6.78 -17.11
C ASN A 75 9.00 7.41 -15.79
N LYS A 76 8.16 7.36 -14.76
CA LYS A 76 8.40 7.93 -13.44
C LYS A 76 7.87 7.02 -12.35
N LYS A 77 8.59 6.87 -11.22
CA LYS A 77 8.15 6.04 -10.10
C LYS A 77 6.79 6.50 -9.56
N ILE A 78 5.96 5.54 -9.22
CA ILE A 78 4.58 5.71 -8.78
C ILE A 78 4.55 5.92 -7.27
N ARG A 79 3.66 6.77 -6.81
CA ARG A 79 3.25 6.92 -5.42
C ARG A 79 1.87 6.29 -5.23
N VAL A 80 1.75 5.40 -4.26
CA VAL A 80 0.49 4.68 -4.02
C VAL A 80 -0.12 5.16 -2.71
N ILE A 81 -1.44 5.36 -2.69
CA ILE A 81 -2.17 5.74 -1.48
C ILE A 81 -3.49 4.98 -1.43
N GLY A 82 -3.98 4.67 -0.22
CA GLY A 82 -5.29 4.06 -0.10
C GLY A 82 -5.75 3.79 1.33
N ASN A 83 -7.07 3.79 1.48
CA ASN A 83 -7.75 3.22 2.63
C ASN A 83 -8.11 1.78 2.29
N ILE A 84 -7.14 0.86 2.43
CA ILE A 84 -7.27 -0.49 1.91
C ILE A 84 -8.15 -1.39 2.79
N PRO A 85 -8.99 -2.25 2.18
CA PRO A 85 -9.76 -3.23 2.93
C PRO A 85 -8.83 -4.12 3.77
N TYR A 86 -9.17 -4.33 5.03
CA TYR A 86 -8.31 -5.02 5.98
C TYR A 86 -7.92 -6.44 5.54
N TYR A 87 -8.83 -7.16 4.90
CA TYR A 87 -8.58 -8.52 4.42
C TYR A 87 -7.63 -8.57 3.21
N LEU A 88 -7.45 -7.47 2.48
CA LEU A 88 -6.56 -7.37 1.33
C LEU A 88 -5.19 -6.79 1.69
N THR A 89 -4.97 -6.31 2.92
CA THR A 89 -3.74 -5.62 3.30
C THR A 89 -2.48 -6.40 2.92
N SER A 90 -2.42 -7.69 3.24
CA SER A 90 -1.25 -8.51 2.92
C SER A 90 -1.04 -8.64 1.42
N SER A 91 -2.09 -8.94 0.65
CA SER A 91 -2.01 -9.12 -0.81
C SER A 91 -1.55 -7.84 -1.50
N ILE A 92 -2.10 -6.69 -1.09
CA ILE A 92 -1.70 -5.37 -1.63
C ILE A 92 -0.23 -5.09 -1.32
N VAL A 93 0.23 -5.32 -0.08
CA VAL A 93 1.63 -5.11 0.30
C VAL A 93 2.57 -6.05 -0.47
N PHE A 94 2.17 -7.32 -0.71
CA PHE A 94 2.95 -8.22 -1.56
C PHE A 94 3.03 -7.72 -3.00
N LYS A 95 1.94 -7.21 -3.57
CA LYS A 95 1.95 -6.59 -4.90
C LYS A 95 2.89 -5.36 -4.94
N MET A 96 3.00 -4.59 -3.86
CA MET A 96 3.98 -3.51 -3.77
C MET A 96 5.42 -4.04 -3.82
N PHE A 97 5.73 -5.15 -3.12
CA PHE A 97 7.07 -5.76 -3.19
C PHE A 97 7.41 -6.28 -4.60
N GLU A 98 6.46 -6.88 -5.29
CA GLU A 98 6.65 -7.35 -6.67
C GLU A 98 6.92 -6.20 -7.64
N ASN A 99 6.45 -5.00 -7.32
CA ASN A 99 6.61 -3.78 -8.11
C ASN A 99 7.56 -2.75 -7.48
N HIS A 100 8.40 -3.16 -6.52
CA HIS A 100 9.24 -2.25 -5.71
C HIS A 100 10.15 -1.33 -6.53
N THR A 101 10.57 -1.76 -7.71
CA THR A 101 11.47 -0.99 -8.59
C THR A 101 10.82 0.24 -9.21
N ILE A 102 9.50 0.20 -9.39
CA ILE A 102 8.71 1.25 -10.06
C ILE A 102 7.85 2.07 -9.08
N ILE A 103 7.89 1.77 -7.79
CA ILE A 103 7.20 2.51 -6.74
C ILE A 103 8.21 3.32 -5.94
N SER A 104 7.91 4.60 -5.67
CA SER A 104 8.73 5.44 -4.79
C SER A 104 8.29 5.31 -3.33
N ASP A 105 6.99 5.40 -3.08
CA ASP A 105 6.42 5.26 -1.75
C ASP A 105 4.96 4.80 -1.80
N ALA A 106 4.49 4.27 -0.66
CA ALA A 106 3.09 3.96 -0.48
C ALA A 106 2.61 4.42 0.91
N GLN A 107 1.40 4.96 0.98
CA GLN A 107 0.78 5.35 2.25
C GLN A 107 -0.58 4.67 2.40
N PHE A 108 -0.72 3.84 3.42
CA PHE A 108 -1.93 3.06 3.63
C PHE A 108 -2.55 3.31 5.00
N MET A 109 -3.87 3.30 5.02
CA MET A 109 -4.62 3.10 6.26
C MET A 109 -4.88 1.60 6.43
N VAL A 110 -4.41 1.05 7.55
CA VAL A 110 -4.51 -0.37 7.90
C VAL A 110 -4.99 -0.53 9.35
N GLN A 111 -5.41 -1.73 9.75
CA GLN A 111 -5.69 -2.04 11.14
C GLN A 111 -4.47 -1.74 12.02
N TYR A 112 -4.68 -1.18 13.21
CA TYR A 112 -3.59 -0.80 14.11
C TYR A 112 -2.68 -1.99 14.47
N GLU A 113 -3.27 -3.18 14.68
CA GLU A 113 -2.49 -4.40 14.95
C GLU A 113 -1.61 -4.82 13.76
N VAL A 114 -2.10 -4.61 12.52
CA VAL A 114 -1.31 -4.86 11.30
C VAL A 114 -0.18 -3.84 11.17
N ALA A 115 -0.45 -2.56 11.47
CA ALA A 115 0.58 -1.52 11.48
C ALA A 115 1.71 -1.84 12.48
N LYS A 116 1.38 -2.39 13.66
CA LYS A 116 2.39 -2.86 14.63
C LYS A 116 3.26 -3.98 14.08
N ARG A 117 2.68 -4.92 13.32
CA ARG A 117 3.47 -5.98 12.67
C ARG A 117 4.41 -5.43 11.61
N PHE A 118 4.05 -4.37 10.92
CA PHE A 118 4.91 -3.74 9.92
C PHE A 118 6.19 -3.17 10.53
N THR A 119 6.12 -2.68 11.77
CA THR A 119 7.23 -2.04 12.48
C THR A 119 7.72 -2.86 13.68
N ALA A 120 7.41 -4.16 13.72
CA ALA A 120 7.74 -5.04 14.83
C ALA A 120 9.26 -5.27 14.97
N SER A 121 9.75 -5.36 16.20
CA SER A 121 11.13 -5.70 16.47
C SER A 121 11.37 -7.21 16.38
N ILE A 122 12.60 -7.61 16.05
CA ILE A 122 13.04 -9.01 16.07
C ILE A 122 12.78 -9.60 17.44
N GLY A 123 12.25 -10.83 17.49
CA GLY A 123 11.93 -11.53 18.75
C GLY A 123 10.60 -11.15 19.37
N SER A 124 9.89 -10.13 18.87
CA SER A 124 8.53 -9.82 19.33
C SER A 124 7.49 -10.80 18.77
N LYS A 125 6.36 -10.94 19.49
CA LYS A 125 5.23 -11.78 19.01
C LYS A 125 4.61 -11.31 17.70
N ASP A 126 4.78 -10.03 17.38
CA ASP A 126 4.24 -9.39 16.17
C ASP A 126 5.16 -9.54 14.97
N TYR A 127 6.41 -10.06 15.17
CA TYR A 127 7.37 -10.31 14.09
C TYR A 127 6.82 -11.33 13.09
N SER A 128 6.81 -10.98 11.82
CA SER A 128 6.13 -11.73 10.77
C SER A 128 6.86 -11.64 9.43
N ILE A 129 6.40 -12.41 8.45
CA ILE A 129 6.87 -12.32 7.07
C ILE A 129 6.83 -10.89 6.53
N LEU A 130 5.75 -10.13 6.80
CA LEU A 130 5.63 -8.75 6.37
C LEU A 130 6.69 -7.86 7.04
N THR A 131 7.01 -8.11 8.32
CA THR A 131 8.08 -7.38 9.02
C THR A 131 9.42 -7.53 8.30
N VAL A 132 9.77 -8.77 7.91
CA VAL A 132 11.04 -9.06 7.22
C VAL A 132 11.09 -8.39 5.86
N LEU A 133 10.04 -8.57 5.05
CA LEU A 133 9.99 -8.02 3.71
C LEU A 133 9.95 -6.48 3.72
N LEU A 134 9.18 -5.87 4.62
CA LEU A 134 9.13 -4.42 4.76
C LEU A 134 10.50 -3.85 5.16
N ASN A 135 11.19 -4.44 6.13
CA ASN A 135 12.53 -4.00 6.52
C ASN A 135 13.56 -4.13 5.37
N TYR A 136 13.39 -5.13 4.50
CA TYR A 136 14.26 -5.30 3.36
C TYR A 136 13.99 -4.27 2.26
N PHE A 137 12.72 -4.15 1.82
CA PHE A 137 12.36 -3.33 0.67
C PHE A 137 12.12 -1.85 0.98
N THR A 138 11.84 -1.49 2.24
CA THR A 138 11.36 -0.14 2.58
C THR A 138 11.97 0.43 3.84
N GLU A 139 11.89 1.75 3.96
CA GLU A 139 11.89 2.48 5.23
C GLU A 139 10.43 2.59 5.67
N THR A 140 10.01 1.74 6.62
CA THR A 140 8.62 1.69 7.10
C THR A 140 8.42 2.57 8.31
N LYS A 141 7.39 3.42 8.29
CA LYS A 141 7.01 4.28 9.41
C LYS A 141 5.53 4.14 9.74
N LEU A 142 5.22 3.82 11.00
CA LEU A 142 3.89 4.02 11.56
C LEU A 142 3.74 5.51 11.87
N SER A 143 2.89 6.20 11.11
CA SER A 143 2.79 7.65 11.14
C SER A 143 1.94 8.16 12.30
N PHE A 144 0.70 7.65 12.41
CA PHE A 144 -0.18 7.94 13.54
C PHE A 144 -1.35 6.96 13.59
N LYS A 145 -1.89 6.83 14.79
CA LYS A 145 -3.10 6.04 15.07
C LYS A 145 -4.35 6.84 14.69
N VAL A 146 -5.36 6.17 14.13
CA VAL A 146 -6.67 6.72 13.79
C VAL A 146 -7.71 5.99 14.65
N SER A 147 -8.42 6.74 15.49
CA SER A 147 -9.47 6.18 16.32
C SER A 147 -10.62 5.62 15.47
N LYS A 148 -11.14 4.49 15.86
CA LYS A 148 -12.36 3.91 15.25
C LYS A 148 -13.55 4.86 15.25
N ASN A 149 -13.59 5.81 16.19
CA ASN A 149 -14.67 6.81 16.29
C ASN A 149 -14.63 7.86 15.16
N CYS A 150 -13.58 7.86 14.32
CA CYS A 150 -13.48 8.72 13.14
C CYS A 150 -14.22 8.14 11.92
N PHE A 151 -14.88 6.99 12.05
CA PHE A 151 -15.54 6.29 10.94
C PHE A 151 -17.04 6.10 11.18
N PHE A 152 -17.79 6.07 10.08
CA PHE A 152 -19.19 5.68 10.10
C PHE A 152 -19.47 4.67 8.96
N PRO A 153 -20.03 3.49 9.28
CA PRO A 153 -20.26 2.95 10.62
C PRO A 153 -18.95 2.72 11.40
N ILE A 154 -19.03 2.76 12.73
CA ILE A 154 -17.87 2.61 13.60
C ILE A 154 -17.31 1.17 13.50
N PRO A 155 -16.05 0.97 13.09
CA PRO A 155 -15.43 -0.35 13.05
C PRO A 155 -15.13 -0.88 14.46
N LYS A 156 -14.85 -2.18 14.57
CA LYS A 156 -14.55 -2.81 15.87
C LYS A 156 -13.21 -2.37 16.47
N ILE A 157 -12.26 -1.97 15.65
CA ILE A 157 -10.86 -1.71 16.03
C ILE A 157 -10.36 -0.40 15.44
N ASP A 158 -9.32 0.13 16.07
CA ASP A 158 -8.61 1.31 15.57
C ASP A 158 -7.79 1.00 14.31
N SER A 159 -7.51 2.03 13.53
CA SER A 159 -6.64 1.99 12.36
C SER A 159 -5.33 2.74 12.64
N ALA A 160 -4.41 2.68 11.70
CA ALA A 160 -3.23 3.52 11.67
C ALA A 160 -2.84 3.84 10.24
N ILE A 161 -2.17 4.97 10.07
CA ILE A 161 -1.50 5.32 8.83
C ILE A 161 -0.08 4.81 8.90
N VAL A 162 0.30 4.04 7.87
CA VAL A 162 1.67 3.59 7.65
C VAL A 162 2.21 4.20 6.36
N HIS A 163 3.48 4.57 6.36
CA HIS A 163 4.20 5.05 5.19
C HIS A 163 5.36 4.11 4.90
N LEU A 164 5.44 3.66 3.66
CA LEU A 164 6.42 2.72 3.12
C LEU A 164 7.22 3.47 2.07
N LYS A 165 8.43 3.91 2.37
CA LYS A 165 9.34 4.50 1.38
C LYS A 165 10.22 3.41 0.80
N PHE A 166 10.11 3.14 -0.48
CA PHE A 166 10.90 2.09 -1.13
C PHE A 166 12.35 2.50 -1.31
N LYS A 167 13.25 1.57 -1.03
CA LYS A 167 14.69 1.74 -1.21
C LYS A 167 15.07 1.67 -2.68
N ASP A 168 16.21 2.22 -3.03
CA ASP A 168 16.70 2.12 -4.40
C ASP A 168 17.19 0.70 -4.73
N VAL A 169 17.02 0.31 -6.01
CA VAL A 169 17.39 -1.04 -6.49
C VAL A 169 18.87 -1.35 -6.26
N SER A 170 19.74 -0.34 -6.30
CA SER A 170 21.18 -0.45 -6.02
C SER A 170 21.50 -0.91 -4.60
N GLU A 171 20.56 -0.81 -3.67
CA GLU A 171 20.71 -1.29 -2.29
C GLU A 171 20.50 -2.81 -2.15
N PHE A 172 20.00 -3.49 -3.19
CA PHE A 172 19.68 -4.91 -3.12
C PHE A 172 20.80 -5.75 -3.71
N ASN A 173 21.33 -6.69 -2.91
CA ASN A 173 22.40 -7.60 -3.29
C ASN A 173 21.87 -9.01 -3.71
N ILE A 174 20.56 -9.22 -3.66
CA ILE A 174 19.93 -10.51 -3.89
C ILE A 174 18.74 -10.30 -4.84
N ASP A 175 18.48 -11.28 -5.70
CA ASP A 175 17.27 -11.31 -6.51
C ASP A 175 16.02 -11.23 -5.61
N SER A 176 15.21 -10.21 -5.82
CA SER A 176 14.05 -9.91 -4.99
C SER A 176 12.98 -11.01 -5.00
N LYS A 177 12.82 -11.72 -6.13
CA LYS A 177 11.87 -12.84 -6.25
C LYS A 177 12.32 -14.02 -5.41
N ILE A 178 13.61 -14.37 -5.52
CA ILE A 178 14.22 -15.43 -4.71
C ILE A 178 14.11 -15.07 -3.23
N PHE A 179 14.45 -13.84 -2.84
CA PHE A 179 14.34 -13.40 -1.46
C PHE A 179 12.91 -13.55 -0.90
N ILE A 180 11.91 -13.09 -1.63
CA ILE A 180 10.49 -13.23 -1.23
C ILE A 180 10.12 -14.72 -1.06
N GLN A 181 10.53 -15.59 -1.98
CA GLN A 181 10.27 -17.04 -1.91
C GLN A 181 10.90 -17.68 -0.69
N VAL A 182 12.17 -17.40 -0.43
CA VAL A 182 12.89 -17.92 0.75
C VAL A 182 12.22 -17.46 2.03
N VAL A 183 11.88 -16.16 2.14
CA VAL A 183 11.18 -15.64 3.34
C VAL A 183 9.82 -16.30 3.51
N LYS A 184 9.04 -16.50 2.43
CA LYS A 184 7.77 -17.24 2.48
C LYS A 184 7.97 -18.65 3.03
N ALA A 185 8.90 -19.42 2.47
CA ALA A 185 9.19 -20.78 2.90
C ALA A 185 9.60 -20.85 4.39
N CYS A 186 10.43 -19.92 4.87
CA CYS A 186 10.83 -19.83 6.28
C CYS A 186 9.65 -19.64 7.24
N PHE A 187 8.60 -18.96 6.83
CA PHE A 187 7.43 -18.67 7.67
C PHE A 187 6.29 -19.68 7.54
N GLU A 188 6.25 -20.53 6.51
CA GLU A 188 5.23 -21.57 6.33
C GLU A 188 5.23 -22.58 7.49
N ASN A 189 6.41 -22.92 8.00
CA ASN A 189 6.60 -23.92 9.04
C ASN A 189 7.14 -23.31 10.33
N ARG A 190 6.44 -22.33 10.93
CA ARG A 190 6.88 -21.60 12.15
C ARG A 190 7.39 -22.44 13.31
N ARG A 191 7.03 -23.71 13.39
CA ARG A 191 7.44 -24.66 14.44
C ARG A 191 8.63 -25.54 14.05
N LYS A 192 9.10 -25.45 12.81
CA LYS A 192 10.27 -26.19 12.33
C LYS A 192 11.51 -25.28 12.31
N THR A 193 12.69 -25.90 12.35
CA THR A 193 13.95 -25.17 12.13
C THR A 193 14.05 -24.72 10.67
N LEU A 194 14.79 -23.65 10.41
CA LEU A 194 15.02 -23.16 9.03
C LEU A 194 15.53 -24.26 8.09
N LYS A 195 16.44 -25.13 8.58
CA LYS A 195 16.96 -26.28 7.83
C LYS A 195 15.87 -27.23 7.34
N ASN A 196 14.74 -27.33 8.04
CA ASN A 196 13.64 -28.24 7.71
C ASN A 196 12.50 -27.50 6.96
N SER A 197 12.65 -26.21 6.72
CA SER A 197 11.67 -25.37 6.02
C SER A 197 12.14 -24.91 4.64
N LEU A 198 13.44 -24.93 4.42
CA LEU A 198 14.14 -24.68 3.16
C LEU A 198 14.54 -26.00 2.50
#